data_23eed270cba39344d51a83acdf98e287
#
_entry.id   23eed270cba39344d51a83acdf98e287
#
_cell.length_a   1.000
_cell.length_b   1.000
_cell.length_c   1.000
_cell.angle_alpha   90.00
_cell.angle_beta   90.00
_cell.angle_gamma   90.00
#
_symmetry.space_group_name_H-M   'P 1'
#
loop_
_entity.id
_entity.type
_entity.pdbx_description
1 polymer ?
#
loop_
_entity_poly.entity_id
_entity_poly.type
_entity_poly.pdbx_seq_one_letter_code
_entity_poly.pdbx_strand_id
1 'polypeptide(L)'
;MRSLRKFLLGVSIACLSATSPAQQPGGIAAKTNELPDAPGAMASGGQSVDPMLSASISGTVLDINGGIVTDAKVTLSELGRGNVNSRDRVTLSDRGGRFLFSNLPAGRFSFTIVSPGLETFVSAEILLREGERRELPQIALPIASASTEVQVVVTQEELAQEQVREEEKQRVLGVLPNFYTSYIWNAAPLTRRQKFGLAARSITDPTAFLASAVAAGVEQQENTFSGYGQGAQGYGKRFGASYADASIARMIGSGLLPSVLHQDPRYFYKGSGSKASRAWYAIAMAVIAKGDNGRWQPNYSHVGGSLAGGAISNLYHPAGNRGIGLTIDDALIDTAGNAANNLIREFLLRRVTPNVPYYAKGQP
;
A
#
# COMPACT_ATOMS: atom_id res chain seq x y z
N MET A 1 -33.65 -23.33 7.80
CA MET A 1 -33.38 -22.98 6.38
C MET A 1 -34.43 -22.10 5.70
N ARG A 2 -35.75 -22.38 5.76
CA ARG A 2 -36.77 -21.51 5.11
C ARG A 2 -36.83 -20.07 5.67
N SER A 3 -36.56 -19.82 6.93
CA SER A 3 -36.57 -18.47 7.52
C SER A 3 -35.28 -17.70 7.22
N LEU A 4 -34.13 -18.38 7.17
CA LEU A 4 -32.83 -17.76 6.84
C LEU A 4 -32.75 -17.41 5.35
N ARG A 5 -33.34 -18.26 4.46
CA ARG A 5 -33.49 -17.95 3.03
C ARG A 5 -34.30 -16.68 2.77
N LYS A 6 -35.37 -16.43 3.57
CA LYS A 6 -36.18 -15.21 3.45
C LYS A 6 -35.46 -13.96 3.91
N PHE A 7 -34.54 -14.07 4.86
CA PHE A 7 -33.73 -12.95 5.35
C PHE A 7 -32.61 -12.58 4.36
N LEU A 8 -31.99 -13.57 3.72
CA LEU A 8 -30.92 -13.36 2.72
C LEU A 8 -31.45 -12.84 1.37
N LEU A 9 -32.64 -13.24 0.93
CA LEU A 9 -33.25 -12.70 -0.30
C LEU A 9 -33.71 -11.25 -0.17
N GLY A 10 -34.00 -10.77 1.03
CA GLY A 10 -34.40 -9.39 1.28
C GLY A 10 -33.28 -8.34 1.15
N VAL A 11 -32.01 -8.75 1.20
CA VAL A 11 -30.85 -7.85 1.13
C VAL A 11 -30.35 -7.65 -0.30
N SER A 12 -30.73 -8.55 -1.25
CA SER A 12 -30.17 -8.55 -2.62
C SER A 12 -30.92 -7.68 -3.64
N ILE A 13 -32.05 -7.02 -3.30
CA ILE A 13 -32.90 -6.32 -4.28
C ILE A 13 -32.81 -4.79 -4.21
N ALA A 14 -31.99 -4.21 -3.34
CA ALA A 14 -31.97 -2.75 -3.14
C ALA A 14 -30.85 -1.98 -3.89
N CYS A 15 -30.14 -2.57 -4.85
CA CYS A 15 -29.03 -1.92 -5.55
C CYS A 15 -29.14 -1.92 -7.07
N LEU A 16 -30.29 -1.58 -7.62
CA LEU A 16 -30.40 -1.28 -9.06
C LEU A 16 -31.44 -0.20 -9.28
N SER A 17 -31.01 1.05 -9.31
CA SER A 17 -31.62 2.16 -10.10
C SER A 17 -30.98 3.50 -9.72
N ALA A 18 -29.94 3.91 -10.41
CA ALA A 18 -29.58 5.31 -10.58
C ALA A 18 -28.96 5.48 -11.96
N THR A 19 -29.81 5.71 -12.94
CA THR A 19 -29.43 6.24 -14.26
C THR A 19 -29.30 7.75 -14.15
N SER A 20 -28.13 8.30 -14.40
CA SER A 20 -27.91 9.73 -14.62
C SER A 20 -27.77 9.99 -16.13
N PRO A 21 -28.40 11.04 -16.67
CA PRO A 21 -28.33 11.35 -18.09
C PRO A 21 -27.01 12.03 -18.45
N ALA A 22 -26.44 11.59 -19.58
CA ALA A 22 -25.29 12.21 -20.21
C ALA A 22 -25.65 13.58 -20.80
N GLN A 23 -24.92 14.61 -20.44
CA GLN A 23 -24.90 15.89 -21.14
C GLN A 23 -23.82 15.88 -22.22
N GLN A 24 -24.24 16.13 -23.45
CA GLN A 24 -23.39 16.40 -24.60
C GLN A 24 -22.75 17.80 -24.47
N PRO A 25 -21.47 17.97 -24.82
CA PRO A 25 -20.90 19.29 -25.01
C PRO A 25 -21.15 19.78 -26.46
N GLY A 26 -21.76 20.95 -26.57
CA GLY A 26 -21.98 21.64 -27.83
C GLY A 26 -20.67 22.13 -28.49
N GLY A 27 -20.60 21.97 -29.78
CA GLY A 27 -19.51 22.46 -30.61
C GLY A 27 -19.43 23.99 -30.65
N ILE A 28 -18.21 24.51 -30.64
CA ILE A 28 -17.87 25.87 -30.95
C ILE A 28 -16.97 25.89 -32.17
N ALA A 29 -17.42 26.64 -33.17
CA ALA A 29 -16.84 26.81 -34.49
C ALA A 29 -15.46 27.47 -34.46
N ALA A 30 -14.58 27.01 -35.33
CA ALA A 30 -13.31 27.61 -35.67
C ALA A 30 -13.52 28.94 -36.38
N LYS A 31 -12.85 29.99 -35.92
CA LYS A 31 -12.56 31.20 -36.72
C LYS A 31 -11.09 31.25 -37.02
N THR A 32 -10.80 31.08 -38.30
CA THR A 32 -9.54 31.42 -38.93
C THR A 32 -9.37 32.97 -38.88
N ASN A 33 -8.24 33.44 -38.41
CA ASN A 33 -7.74 34.76 -38.69
C ASN A 33 -6.28 34.70 -39.11
N GLU A 34 -6.09 35.38 -40.26
CA GLU A 34 -4.87 35.53 -41.03
C GLU A 34 -3.72 36.18 -40.24
N LEU A 35 -2.49 35.74 -40.61
CA LEU A 35 -1.25 36.40 -40.20
C LEU A 35 -1.08 37.73 -40.94
N PRO A 36 -0.56 38.76 -40.28
CA PRO A 36 0.15 39.85 -40.94
C PRO A 36 1.68 39.64 -40.83
N ASP A 37 2.33 40.07 -41.89
CA ASP A 37 3.76 40.06 -42.17
C ASP A 37 4.67 40.61 -41.07
N ALA A 38 5.86 40.06 -41.02
CA ALA A 38 6.98 40.48 -40.19
C ALA A 38 7.63 41.80 -40.70
N PRO A 39 8.04 42.67 -39.80
CA PRO A 39 9.15 43.58 -40.09
C PRO A 39 10.34 43.36 -39.14
N GLY A 40 11.51 43.24 -39.76
CA GLY A 40 12.74 43.85 -39.28
C GLY A 40 13.40 43.20 -38.06
N ALA A 41 14.45 42.47 -38.34
CA ALA A 41 15.50 42.14 -37.37
C ALA A 41 16.06 43.42 -36.73
N MET A 42 15.76 43.63 -35.44
CA MET A 42 16.52 44.50 -34.57
C MET A 42 17.47 43.63 -33.73
N ALA A 43 18.75 43.94 -33.86
CA ALA A 43 19.82 43.35 -33.08
C ALA A 43 19.47 43.42 -31.59
N SER A 44 19.38 42.24 -30.95
CA SER A 44 19.34 42.18 -29.49
C SER A 44 20.72 42.61 -28.98
N GLY A 45 20.79 43.85 -28.51
CA GLY A 45 21.90 44.32 -27.72
C GLY A 45 22.06 43.42 -26.50
N GLY A 46 23.15 42.71 -26.43
CA GLY A 46 23.60 42.05 -25.21
C GLY A 46 23.65 43.11 -24.11
N GLN A 47 22.79 42.99 -23.11
CA GLN A 47 22.99 43.75 -21.90
C GLN A 47 24.30 43.27 -21.29
N SER A 48 25.36 44.07 -21.51
CA SER A 48 26.55 43.99 -20.71
C SER A 48 26.18 44.28 -19.30
N VAL A 49 26.17 43.24 -18.46
CA VAL A 49 25.98 43.38 -16.99
C VAL A 49 27.17 44.23 -16.52
N ASP A 50 26.86 45.41 -16.00
CA ASP A 50 27.84 46.36 -15.49
C ASP A 50 28.71 45.68 -14.44
N PRO A 51 30.05 45.58 -14.59
CA PRO A 51 30.90 44.84 -13.63
C PRO A 51 30.88 45.37 -12.21
N MET A 52 30.32 46.57 -12.00
CA MET A 52 30.21 47.17 -10.66
C MET A 52 29.01 46.65 -9.83
N LEU A 53 28.06 45.98 -10.43
CA LEU A 53 26.84 45.52 -9.76
C LEU A 53 26.85 43.99 -9.46
N SER A 54 27.92 43.31 -9.85
CA SER A 54 27.99 41.85 -9.60
C SER A 54 28.59 41.51 -8.24
N ALA A 55 27.83 40.74 -7.47
CA ALA A 55 28.25 40.27 -6.15
C ALA A 55 29.17 39.04 -6.28
N SER A 56 29.89 38.74 -5.20
CA SER A 56 30.79 37.58 -5.12
C SER A 56 30.78 36.93 -3.75
N ILE A 57 30.98 35.62 -3.73
CA ILE A 57 31.14 34.81 -2.49
C ILE A 57 32.51 34.12 -2.57
N SER A 58 33.33 34.28 -1.52
CA SER A 58 34.59 33.58 -1.37
C SER A 58 34.68 32.90 0.00
N GLY A 59 35.49 31.86 0.09
CA GLY A 59 35.72 31.17 1.36
C GLY A 59 36.94 30.25 1.27
N THR A 60 37.34 29.67 2.41
CA THR A 60 38.46 28.72 2.51
C THR A 60 37.99 27.43 3.16
N VAL A 61 38.35 26.31 2.58
CA VAL A 61 38.01 24.96 3.04
C VAL A 61 39.22 24.34 3.73
N LEU A 62 39.01 23.92 4.97
CA LEU A 62 40.01 23.26 5.83
C LEU A 62 39.46 21.90 6.27
N ASP A 63 40.34 21.00 6.70
CA ASP A 63 39.94 19.85 7.50
C ASP A 63 39.79 20.22 8.99
N ILE A 64 39.30 19.30 9.81
CA ILE A 64 39.09 19.52 11.26
C ILE A 64 40.40 19.81 12.00
N ASN A 65 41.57 19.45 11.46
CA ASN A 65 42.90 19.71 12.03
C ASN A 65 43.52 21.03 11.53
N GLY A 66 42.79 21.78 10.68
CA GLY A 66 43.27 23.01 10.06
C GLY A 66 44.12 22.79 8.80
N GLY A 67 44.17 21.56 8.29
CA GLY A 67 44.83 21.24 7.01
C GLY A 67 44.05 21.81 5.83
N ILE A 68 44.73 22.28 4.81
CA ILE A 68 44.13 22.85 3.59
C ILE A 68 43.53 21.74 2.76
N VAL A 69 42.24 21.89 2.38
CA VAL A 69 41.55 20.94 1.49
C VAL A 69 41.56 21.48 0.08
N THR A 70 42.36 20.85 -0.80
CA THR A 70 42.45 21.16 -2.24
C THR A 70 41.44 20.34 -3.03
N ASP A 71 41.03 20.85 -4.19
CA ASP A 71 40.11 20.17 -5.13
C ASP A 71 38.74 19.78 -4.51
N ALA A 72 38.33 20.40 -3.39
CA ALA A 72 36.99 20.23 -2.86
C ALA A 72 35.97 20.83 -3.84
N LYS A 73 35.00 20.04 -4.21
CA LYS A 73 33.91 20.46 -5.10
C LYS A 73 32.91 21.32 -4.31
N VAL A 74 32.84 22.60 -4.65
CA VAL A 74 31.89 23.55 -4.07
C VAL A 74 30.77 23.81 -5.10
N THR A 75 29.56 23.49 -4.73
CA THR A 75 28.34 23.69 -5.55
C THR A 75 27.51 24.80 -4.92
N LEU A 76 27.23 25.88 -5.63
CA LEU A 76 26.41 26.99 -5.21
C LEU A 76 25.05 26.90 -5.87
N SER A 77 23.98 26.86 -5.07
CA SER A 77 22.58 26.76 -5.50
C SER A 77 21.80 28.02 -5.09
N GLU A 78 21.03 28.60 -6.02
CA GLU A 78 20.13 29.75 -5.74
C GLU A 78 18.81 29.26 -5.15
N LEU A 79 18.41 29.82 -4.02
CA LEU A 79 17.17 29.49 -3.31
C LEU A 79 16.06 30.51 -3.66
N GLY A 80 14.88 30.04 -4.07
CA GLY A 80 13.69 30.91 -4.09
C GLY A 80 13.15 31.39 -5.44
N ARG A 81 13.68 30.94 -6.57
CA ARG A 81 12.98 31.04 -7.86
C ARG A 81 12.47 29.65 -8.25
N GLY A 82 11.14 29.47 -8.15
CA GLY A 82 10.43 28.24 -8.53
C GLY A 82 10.48 27.95 -10.04
N ASN A 83 11.65 28.00 -10.64
CA ASN A 83 11.88 27.65 -12.03
C ASN A 83 12.89 26.51 -12.11
N VAL A 84 12.53 25.47 -12.84
CA VAL A 84 13.24 24.21 -13.08
C VAL A 84 14.64 24.39 -13.73
N ASN A 85 15.16 25.61 -13.82
CA ASN A 85 16.44 25.97 -14.40
C ASN A 85 17.36 26.76 -13.45
N SER A 86 17.32 26.50 -12.14
CA SER A 86 18.40 26.98 -11.26
C SER A 86 19.68 26.25 -11.66
N ARG A 87 20.57 26.92 -12.39
CA ARG A 87 21.86 26.37 -12.78
C ARG A 87 22.77 26.43 -11.54
N ASP A 88 22.99 25.30 -10.92
CA ASP A 88 24.02 25.15 -9.92
C ASP A 88 25.37 25.56 -10.52
N ARG A 89 26.07 26.46 -9.83
CA ARG A 89 27.43 26.82 -10.19
C ARG A 89 28.39 25.96 -9.39
N VAL A 90 29.38 25.41 -10.05
CA VAL A 90 30.38 24.54 -9.44
C VAL A 90 31.75 25.15 -9.60
N THR A 91 32.53 25.15 -8.52
CA THR A 91 33.97 25.48 -8.55
C THR A 91 34.73 24.47 -7.70
N LEU A 92 36.03 24.43 -7.83
CA LEU A 92 36.93 23.64 -7.00
C LEU A 92 37.76 24.58 -6.10
N SER A 93 38.09 24.12 -4.90
CA SER A 93 39.05 24.84 -4.05
C SER A 93 40.46 24.75 -4.64
N ASP A 94 41.18 25.84 -4.56
CA ASP A 94 42.58 25.95 -5.08
C ASP A 94 43.61 25.30 -4.12
N ARG A 95 44.89 25.44 -4.46
CA ARG A 95 46.00 24.92 -3.61
C ARG A 95 46.07 25.55 -2.20
N GLY A 96 45.42 26.68 -1.97
CA GLY A 96 45.25 27.32 -0.67
C GLY A 96 43.92 27.00 0.01
N GLY A 97 43.15 26.06 -0.55
CA GLY A 97 41.80 25.71 -0.08
C GLY A 97 40.75 26.78 -0.38
N ARG A 98 41.07 27.81 -1.17
CA ARG A 98 40.17 28.92 -1.44
C ARG A 98 39.23 28.61 -2.61
N PHE A 99 37.98 29.08 -2.51
CA PHE A 99 37.06 29.08 -3.63
C PHE A 99 36.44 30.47 -3.83
N LEU A 100 36.04 30.78 -5.07
CA LEU A 100 35.42 32.04 -5.43
C LEU A 100 34.30 31.82 -6.44
N PHE A 101 33.15 32.38 -6.13
CA PHE A 101 32.06 32.58 -7.07
C PHE A 101 31.94 34.08 -7.35
N SER A 102 32.06 34.47 -8.62
CA SER A 102 31.94 35.85 -9.11
C SER A 102 30.69 35.98 -10.01
N ASN A 103 30.32 37.22 -10.29
CA ASN A 103 29.17 37.53 -11.15
C ASN A 103 27.84 36.90 -10.66
N LEU A 104 27.59 37.03 -9.38
CA LEU A 104 26.35 36.58 -8.74
C LEU A 104 25.31 37.69 -8.73
N PRO A 105 24.01 37.39 -9.03
CA PRO A 105 22.93 38.33 -8.80
C PRO A 105 22.68 38.48 -7.30
N ALA A 106 21.99 39.53 -6.90
CA ALA A 106 21.41 39.62 -5.56
C ALA A 106 20.37 38.49 -5.38
N GLY A 107 20.40 37.80 -4.25
CA GLY A 107 19.51 36.66 -4.02
C GLY A 107 19.86 35.87 -2.77
N ARG A 108 19.19 34.74 -2.61
CA ARG A 108 19.43 33.78 -1.54
C ARG A 108 20.15 32.57 -2.08
N PHE A 109 21.23 32.18 -1.44
CA PHE A 109 22.09 31.10 -1.88
C PHE A 109 22.36 30.13 -0.75
N SER A 110 22.59 28.87 -1.10
CA SER A 110 23.25 27.89 -0.26
C SER A 110 24.39 27.24 -1.05
N PHE A 111 25.37 26.73 -0.37
CA PHE A 111 26.44 25.97 -1.01
C PHE A 111 26.69 24.64 -0.32
N THR A 112 27.10 23.67 -1.11
CA THR A 112 27.47 22.33 -0.66
C THR A 112 28.92 22.08 -1.01
N ILE A 113 29.71 21.60 -0.05
CA ILE A 113 31.10 21.23 -0.25
C ILE A 113 31.25 19.73 -0.11
N VAL A 114 31.87 19.10 -1.10
CA VAL A 114 32.16 17.67 -1.13
C VAL A 114 33.64 17.45 -1.41
N SER A 115 34.31 16.69 -0.55
CA SER A 115 35.70 16.27 -0.76
C SER A 115 35.85 14.79 -0.36
N PRO A 116 36.62 13.98 -1.13
CA PRO A 116 36.83 12.58 -0.81
C PRO A 116 37.40 12.39 0.60
N GLY A 117 36.79 11.51 1.40
CA GLY A 117 37.23 11.21 2.76
C GLY A 117 36.82 12.23 3.82
N LEU A 118 36.09 13.29 3.46
CA LEU A 118 35.55 14.29 4.36
C LEU A 118 34.01 14.30 4.31
N GLU A 119 33.38 14.72 5.41
CA GLU A 119 31.93 14.84 5.49
C GLU A 119 31.42 15.97 4.60
N THR A 120 30.29 15.74 3.94
CA THR A 120 29.64 16.75 3.10
C THR A 120 29.14 17.91 3.96
N PHE A 121 29.56 19.11 3.67
CA PHE A 121 29.09 20.31 4.35
C PHE A 121 28.02 21.01 3.52
N VAL A 122 26.92 21.41 4.19
CA VAL A 122 25.85 22.21 3.59
C VAL A 122 25.72 23.49 4.41
N SER A 123 25.82 24.64 3.73
CA SER A 123 25.71 25.93 4.41
C SER A 123 24.28 26.27 4.80
N ALA A 124 24.11 27.10 5.81
CA ALA A 124 22.89 27.86 6.02
C ALA A 124 22.63 28.79 4.82
N GLU A 125 21.41 29.32 4.74
CA GLU A 125 21.02 30.30 3.71
C GLU A 125 21.85 31.58 3.83
N ILE A 126 22.39 32.04 2.69
CA ILE A 126 23.19 33.27 2.58
C ILE A 126 22.36 34.27 1.73
N LEU A 127 22.03 35.40 2.36
CA LEU A 127 21.44 36.54 1.63
C LEU A 127 22.57 37.39 1.04
N LEU A 128 22.62 37.55 -0.27
CA LEU A 128 23.62 38.32 -0.98
C LEU A 128 22.94 39.56 -1.58
N ARG A 129 23.50 40.75 -1.27
CA ARG A 129 23.05 42.02 -1.82
C ARG A 129 23.76 42.32 -3.14
N GLU A 130 23.20 43.21 -3.91
CA GLU A 130 23.82 43.70 -5.13
C GLU A 130 25.18 44.35 -4.88
N GLY A 131 26.19 43.91 -5.66
CA GLY A 131 27.59 44.42 -5.48
C GLY A 131 28.30 43.91 -4.23
N GLU A 132 27.70 43.10 -3.41
CA GLU A 132 28.29 42.64 -2.13
C GLU A 132 29.40 41.63 -2.40
N ARG A 133 30.56 41.87 -1.72
CA ARG A 133 31.64 40.88 -1.65
C ARG A 133 31.59 40.19 -0.30
N ARG A 134 31.06 38.95 -0.32
CA ARG A 134 30.89 38.17 0.91
C ARG A 134 32.04 37.21 1.09
N GLU A 135 32.87 37.45 2.11
CA GLU A 135 33.90 36.52 2.55
C GLU A 135 33.32 35.66 3.68
N LEU A 136 33.34 34.33 3.47
CA LEU A 136 32.87 33.38 4.46
C LEU A 136 33.96 33.03 5.45
N PRO A 137 33.61 32.74 6.74
CA PRO A 137 34.59 32.21 7.68
C PRO A 137 35.18 30.88 7.13
N GLN A 138 36.32 30.49 7.67
CA GLN A 138 36.96 29.22 7.38
C GLN A 138 35.98 28.06 7.64
N ILE A 139 35.82 27.17 6.66
CA ILE A 139 34.89 26.05 6.72
C ILE A 139 35.70 24.79 7.00
N ALA A 140 35.60 24.28 8.22
CA ALA A 140 36.26 23.05 8.63
C ALA A 140 35.36 21.86 8.29
N LEU A 141 35.86 20.94 7.48
CA LEU A 141 35.18 19.69 7.14
C LEU A 141 35.63 18.57 8.09
N PRO A 142 34.72 17.93 8.83
CA PRO A 142 35.04 16.71 9.57
C PRO A 142 35.50 15.60 8.65
N ILE A 143 36.34 14.70 9.17
CA ILE A 143 36.63 13.43 8.46
C ILE A 143 35.33 12.68 8.32
N ALA A 144 35.05 12.19 7.11
CA ALA A 144 33.91 11.30 6.88
C ALA A 144 34.07 10.12 7.85
N SER A 145 33.30 10.14 8.93
CA SER A 145 33.16 8.92 9.70
C SER A 145 32.72 7.86 8.71
N ALA A 146 33.39 6.72 8.70
CA ALA A 146 32.87 5.52 8.02
C ALA A 146 31.66 5.02 8.81
N SER A 147 30.62 5.84 8.92
CA SER A 147 29.29 5.35 9.08
C SER A 147 28.98 4.69 7.73
N THR A 148 29.24 3.40 7.66
CA THR A 148 28.47 2.52 6.83
C THR A 148 27.04 2.76 7.31
N GLU A 149 26.35 3.74 6.73
CA GLU A 149 24.91 3.74 6.71
C GLU A 149 24.57 2.48 5.93
N VAL A 150 24.45 1.39 6.66
CA VAL A 150 23.75 0.22 6.15
C VAL A 150 22.32 0.74 6.00
N GLN A 151 22.01 1.34 4.85
CA GLN A 151 20.65 1.40 4.40
C GLN A 151 20.21 -0.05 4.28
N VAL A 152 19.64 -0.56 5.38
CA VAL A 152 18.86 -1.78 5.33
C VAL A 152 17.66 -1.41 4.45
N VAL A 153 17.84 -1.55 3.15
CA VAL A 153 16.74 -1.51 2.19
C VAL A 153 15.95 -2.77 2.48
N VAL A 154 15.03 -2.67 3.45
CA VAL A 154 14.09 -3.74 3.73
C VAL A 154 13.32 -3.96 2.44
N THR A 155 13.50 -5.10 1.83
CA THR A 155 12.77 -5.47 0.62
C THR A 155 11.27 -5.56 0.93
N GLN A 156 10.41 -5.34 -0.08
CA GLN A 156 8.95 -5.49 0.08
C GLN A 156 8.58 -6.89 0.62
N GLU A 157 9.36 -7.90 0.26
CA GLU A 157 9.17 -9.28 0.72
C GLU A 157 9.50 -9.44 2.21
N GLU A 158 10.62 -8.88 2.68
CA GLU A 158 11.01 -8.88 4.09
C GLU A 158 10.01 -8.10 4.94
N LEU A 159 9.56 -6.93 4.44
CA LEU A 159 8.52 -6.16 5.10
C LEU A 159 7.21 -6.94 5.20
N ALA A 160 6.78 -7.59 4.12
CA ALA A 160 5.60 -8.44 4.13
C ALA A 160 5.76 -9.62 5.09
N GLN A 161 6.95 -10.21 5.16
CA GLN A 161 7.22 -11.32 6.08
C GLN A 161 7.13 -10.91 7.54
N GLU A 162 7.67 -9.74 7.89
CA GLU A 162 7.57 -9.23 9.25
C GLU A 162 6.13 -8.88 9.61
N GLN A 163 5.40 -8.23 8.71
CA GLN A 163 3.97 -7.93 8.91
C GLN A 163 3.15 -9.20 9.10
N VAL A 164 3.39 -10.25 8.33
CA VAL A 164 2.72 -11.55 8.49
C VAL A 164 3.06 -12.17 9.84
N ARG A 165 4.32 -12.12 10.29
CA ARG A 165 4.70 -12.62 11.61
C ARG A 165 3.99 -11.89 12.75
N GLU A 166 3.84 -10.58 12.64
CA GLU A 166 3.06 -9.79 13.60
C GLU A 166 1.56 -10.12 13.54
N GLU A 167 0.99 -10.25 12.34
CA GLU A 167 -0.40 -10.66 12.14
C GLU A 167 -0.66 -12.07 12.70
N GLU A 168 0.28 -13.01 12.55
CA GLU A 168 0.19 -14.39 13.10
C GLU A 168 0.16 -14.46 14.63
N LYS A 169 0.79 -13.50 15.31
CA LYS A 169 0.75 -13.38 16.77
C LYS A 169 -0.60 -12.84 17.27
N GLN A 170 -1.41 -12.29 16.37
CA GLN A 170 -2.70 -11.70 16.69
C GLN A 170 -3.76 -12.79 16.83
N ARG A 171 -4.02 -13.21 18.06
CA ARG A 171 -5.08 -14.16 18.38
C ARG A 171 -6.13 -13.49 19.27
N VAL A 172 -7.36 -13.51 18.83
CA VAL A 172 -8.51 -13.00 19.61
C VAL A 172 -8.62 -13.83 20.89
N LEU A 173 -8.61 -13.16 22.03
CA LEU A 173 -8.60 -13.82 23.35
C LEU A 173 -7.51 -14.89 23.51
N GLY A 174 -6.42 -14.79 22.74
CA GLY A 174 -5.32 -15.75 22.76
C GLY A 174 -5.59 -17.07 22.03
N VAL A 175 -6.79 -17.32 21.52
CA VAL A 175 -7.23 -18.60 20.93
C VAL A 175 -7.56 -18.46 19.43
N LEU A 176 -8.51 -17.59 19.07
CA LEU A 176 -9.01 -17.51 17.70
C LEU A 176 -8.04 -16.78 16.77
N PRO A 177 -7.66 -17.35 15.62
CA PRO A 177 -6.73 -16.73 14.70
C PRO A 177 -7.33 -15.48 14.03
N ASN A 178 -6.53 -14.41 13.95
CA ASN A 178 -6.92 -13.16 13.28
C ASN A 178 -5.92 -12.73 12.18
N PHE A 179 -5.11 -13.66 11.68
CA PHE A 179 -4.03 -13.38 10.74
C PHE A 179 -4.48 -13.07 9.30
N TYR A 180 -5.76 -13.15 9.01
CA TYR A 180 -6.34 -12.61 7.76
C TYR A 180 -6.85 -11.17 7.90
N THR A 181 -6.53 -10.48 9.00
CA THR A 181 -6.90 -9.08 9.19
C THR A 181 -5.62 -8.24 9.28
N SER A 182 -5.40 -7.37 8.32
CA SER A 182 -4.35 -6.38 8.40
C SER A 182 -4.88 -5.07 8.98
N TYR A 183 -4.23 -4.60 10.04
CA TYR A 183 -4.48 -3.29 10.63
C TYR A 183 -3.60 -2.20 10.00
N ILE A 184 -2.68 -2.58 9.11
CA ILE A 184 -1.83 -1.68 8.35
C ILE A 184 -2.50 -1.44 7.00
N TRP A 185 -2.99 -0.21 6.76
CA TRP A 185 -3.73 0.11 5.53
C TRP A 185 -2.93 -0.11 4.25
N ASN A 186 -1.66 0.30 4.28
CA ASN A 186 -0.73 0.13 3.16
C ASN A 186 0.27 -1.00 3.43
N ALA A 187 -0.24 -2.14 3.94
CA ALA A 187 0.60 -3.30 4.14
C ALA A 187 1.25 -3.75 2.82
N ALA A 188 2.48 -4.26 2.93
CA ALA A 188 3.20 -4.81 1.80
C ALA A 188 2.44 -6.00 1.19
N PRO A 189 2.41 -6.14 -0.15
CA PRO A 189 1.73 -7.24 -0.82
C PRO A 189 2.37 -8.58 -0.43
N LEU A 190 1.53 -9.60 -0.24
CA LEU A 190 1.98 -10.93 0.09
C LEU A 190 2.58 -11.64 -1.13
N THR A 191 3.69 -12.34 -0.93
CA THR A 191 4.23 -13.26 -1.92
C THR A 191 3.32 -14.48 -2.08
N ARG A 192 3.42 -15.19 -3.22
CA ARG A 192 2.67 -16.43 -3.45
C ARG A 192 2.87 -17.43 -2.31
N ARG A 193 4.12 -17.61 -1.85
CA ARG A 193 4.44 -18.51 -0.74
C ARG A 193 3.74 -18.13 0.56
N GLN A 194 3.67 -16.83 0.86
CA GLN A 194 2.98 -16.33 2.05
C GLN A 194 1.46 -16.53 1.95
N LYS A 195 0.85 -16.29 0.78
CA LYS A 195 -0.59 -16.55 0.53
C LYS A 195 -0.94 -18.01 0.78
N PHE A 196 -0.17 -18.93 0.20
CA PHE A 196 -0.34 -20.38 0.45
C PHE A 196 -0.06 -20.76 1.92
N GLY A 197 0.97 -20.18 2.53
CA GLY A 197 1.28 -20.41 3.94
C GLY A 197 0.15 -20.01 4.87
N LEU A 198 -0.46 -18.84 4.66
CA LEU A 198 -1.62 -18.39 5.43
C LEU A 198 -2.84 -19.30 5.21
N ALA A 199 -3.11 -19.71 3.97
CA ALA A 199 -4.19 -20.63 3.66
C ALA A 199 -3.98 -21.98 4.37
N ALA A 200 -2.78 -22.56 4.28
CA ALA A 200 -2.44 -23.82 4.95
C ALA A 200 -2.58 -23.74 6.47
N ARG A 201 -2.09 -22.66 7.08
CA ARG A 201 -2.25 -22.45 8.54
C ARG A 201 -3.69 -22.33 8.97
N SER A 202 -4.53 -21.67 8.17
CA SER A 202 -5.94 -21.47 8.51
C SER A 202 -6.75 -22.76 8.49
N ILE A 203 -6.40 -23.74 7.64
CA ILE A 203 -7.08 -25.04 7.60
C ILE A 203 -6.55 -26.00 8.68
N THR A 204 -5.30 -25.85 9.09
CA THR A 204 -4.68 -26.68 10.15
C THR A 204 -4.87 -26.10 11.54
N ASP A 205 -5.45 -24.91 11.68
CA ASP A 205 -5.73 -24.31 12.99
C ASP A 205 -6.82 -25.10 13.73
N PRO A 206 -6.67 -25.36 15.04
CA PRO A 206 -7.68 -26.07 15.83
C PRO A 206 -9.09 -25.49 15.73
N THR A 207 -9.21 -24.18 15.50
CA THR A 207 -10.50 -23.51 15.34
C THR A 207 -11.24 -23.92 14.05
N ALA A 208 -10.51 -24.30 12.99
CA ALA A 208 -11.12 -24.82 11.77
C ALA A 208 -11.82 -26.17 12.03
N PHE A 209 -11.18 -27.06 12.80
CA PHE A 209 -11.78 -28.33 13.21
C PHE A 209 -13.00 -28.10 14.08
N LEU A 210 -12.92 -27.18 15.05
CA LEU A 210 -14.04 -26.85 15.91
C LEU A 210 -15.23 -26.28 15.11
N ALA A 211 -14.97 -25.35 14.18
CA ALA A 211 -16.00 -24.79 13.31
C ALA A 211 -16.71 -25.86 12.47
N SER A 212 -15.92 -26.78 11.88
CA SER A 212 -16.46 -27.90 11.11
C SER A 212 -17.25 -28.90 11.98
N ALA A 213 -16.80 -29.10 13.22
CA ALA A 213 -17.54 -29.94 14.17
C ALA A 213 -18.91 -29.33 14.55
N VAL A 214 -18.94 -28.02 14.76
CA VAL A 214 -20.20 -27.29 15.04
C VAL A 214 -21.12 -27.32 13.83
N ALA A 215 -20.59 -27.08 12.61
CA ALA A 215 -21.35 -27.15 11.37
C ALA A 215 -21.97 -28.55 11.18
N ALA A 216 -21.17 -29.61 11.34
CA ALA A 216 -21.64 -30.99 11.28
C ALA A 216 -22.73 -31.30 12.31
N GLY A 217 -22.65 -30.72 13.51
CA GLY A 217 -23.66 -30.85 14.55
C GLY A 217 -25.00 -30.23 14.14
N VAL A 218 -24.98 -29.04 13.57
CA VAL A 218 -26.16 -28.35 13.03
C VAL A 218 -26.75 -29.16 11.86
N GLU A 219 -25.93 -29.56 10.92
CA GLU A 219 -26.34 -30.38 9.78
C GLU A 219 -26.96 -31.73 10.20
N GLN A 220 -26.42 -32.32 11.28
CA GLN A 220 -26.93 -33.54 11.86
C GLN A 220 -28.32 -33.32 12.47
N GLN A 221 -28.50 -32.24 13.24
CA GLN A 221 -29.77 -31.90 13.88
C GLN A 221 -30.85 -31.56 12.85
N GLU A 222 -30.50 -30.84 11.80
CA GLU A 222 -31.40 -30.45 10.72
C GLU A 222 -31.64 -31.56 9.69
N ASN A 223 -30.94 -32.69 9.83
CA ASN A 223 -30.87 -33.76 8.84
C ASN A 223 -30.50 -33.27 7.44
N THR A 224 -29.69 -32.24 7.35
CA THR A 224 -29.10 -31.78 6.11
C THR A 224 -28.20 -32.89 5.57
N PHE A 225 -28.18 -33.09 4.24
CA PHE A 225 -27.47 -34.22 3.62
C PHE A 225 -27.91 -35.59 4.18
N SER A 226 -29.23 -35.85 4.15
CA SER A 226 -29.84 -37.08 4.70
C SER A 226 -29.17 -38.37 4.24
N GLY A 227 -28.54 -38.41 3.03
CA GLY A 227 -27.80 -39.53 2.51
C GLY A 227 -26.55 -39.93 3.33
N TYR A 228 -26.09 -39.07 4.28
CA TYR A 228 -25.04 -39.44 5.22
C TYR A 228 -25.55 -40.33 6.38
N GLY A 229 -26.88 -40.38 6.59
CA GLY A 229 -27.50 -41.08 7.70
C GLY A 229 -27.44 -40.28 9.01
N GLN A 230 -27.82 -40.94 10.10
CA GLN A 230 -27.85 -40.38 11.45
C GLN A 230 -26.85 -41.09 12.37
N GLY A 231 -26.75 -40.65 13.63
CA GLY A 231 -25.85 -41.19 14.63
C GLY A 231 -24.38 -40.77 14.41
N ALA A 232 -23.48 -41.45 15.12
CA ALA A 232 -22.04 -41.09 15.10
C ALA A 232 -21.41 -41.21 13.70
N GLN A 233 -21.81 -42.19 12.90
CA GLN A 233 -21.30 -42.35 11.54
C GLN A 233 -21.79 -41.21 10.63
N GLY A 234 -23.07 -40.83 10.71
CA GLY A 234 -23.63 -39.72 9.94
C GLY A 234 -22.94 -38.39 10.33
N TYR A 235 -22.72 -38.17 11.61
CA TYR A 235 -21.96 -37.01 12.11
C TYR A 235 -20.54 -36.97 11.59
N GLY A 236 -19.80 -38.09 11.65
CA GLY A 236 -18.44 -38.18 11.16
C GLY A 236 -18.33 -37.87 9.66
N LYS A 237 -19.30 -38.33 8.84
CA LYS A 237 -19.36 -38.00 7.40
C LYS A 237 -19.61 -36.52 7.17
N ARG A 238 -20.53 -35.88 7.91
CA ARG A 238 -20.80 -34.44 7.82
C ARG A 238 -19.58 -33.64 8.25
N PHE A 239 -18.96 -34.02 9.37
CA PHE A 239 -17.71 -33.38 9.83
C PHE A 239 -16.63 -33.41 8.75
N GLY A 240 -16.37 -34.58 8.17
CA GLY A 240 -15.36 -34.73 7.12
C GLY A 240 -15.70 -33.90 5.89
N ALA A 241 -16.97 -33.87 5.48
CA ALA A 241 -17.43 -33.07 4.34
C ALA A 241 -17.29 -31.57 4.61
N SER A 242 -17.83 -31.08 5.73
CA SER A 242 -17.73 -29.65 6.10
C SER A 242 -16.27 -29.18 6.23
N TYR A 243 -15.40 -30.03 6.79
CA TYR A 243 -13.98 -29.70 6.87
C TYR A 243 -13.30 -29.68 5.50
N ALA A 244 -13.64 -30.62 4.61
CA ALA A 244 -13.14 -30.67 3.24
C ALA A 244 -13.60 -29.45 2.45
N ASP A 245 -14.90 -29.09 2.51
CA ASP A 245 -15.48 -27.95 1.85
C ASP A 245 -14.76 -26.66 2.23
N ALA A 246 -14.63 -26.41 3.55
CA ALA A 246 -13.95 -25.23 4.06
C ALA A 246 -12.46 -25.18 3.67
N SER A 247 -11.78 -26.34 3.69
CA SER A 247 -10.35 -26.45 3.38
C SER A 247 -10.09 -26.21 1.88
N ILE A 248 -10.88 -26.80 1.02
CA ILE A 248 -10.76 -26.68 -0.44
C ILE A 248 -11.06 -25.23 -0.86
N ALA A 249 -12.20 -24.68 -0.42
CA ALA A 249 -12.58 -23.30 -0.72
C ALA A 249 -11.48 -22.31 -0.25
N ARG A 250 -10.90 -22.55 0.92
CA ARG A 250 -9.84 -21.69 1.46
C ARG A 250 -8.51 -21.83 0.72
N MET A 251 -8.09 -23.04 0.39
CA MET A 251 -6.87 -23.24 -0.40
C MET A 251 -6.97 -22.62 -1.78
N ILE A 252 -8.13 -22.71 -2.42
CA ILE A 252 -8.36 -22.11 -3.73
C ILE A 252 -8.55 -20.59 -3.59
N GLY A 253 -9.46 -20.13 -2.73
CA GLY A 253 -9.89 -18.74 -2.63
C GLY A 253 -8.91 -17.81 -1.89
N SER A 254 -8.05 -18.36 -1.01
CA SER A 254 -7.08 -17.55 -0.25
C SER A 254 -5.61 -17.88 -0.59
N GLY A 255 -5.34 -19.04 -1.22
CA GLY A 255 -3.99 -19.44 -1.63
C GLY A 255 -3.79 -19.36 -3.15
N LEU A 256 -4.46 -20.24 -3.91
CA LEU A 256 -4.22 -20.41 -5.34
C LEU A 256 -4.64 -19.17 -6.15
N LEU A 257 -5.92 -18.84 -6.13
CA LEU A 257 -6.46 -17.76 -6.95
C LEU A 257 -5.85 -16.39 -6.62
N PRO A 258 -5.65 -16.00 -5.35
CA PRO A 258 -4.94 -14.74 -5.06
C PRO A 258 -3.51 -14.71 -5.57
N SER A 259 -2.84 -15.87 -5.64
CA SER A 259 -1.47 -15.97 -6.17
C SER A 259 -1.41 -15.82 -7.69
N VAL A 260 -2.46 -16.27 -8.41
CA VAL A 260 -2.56 -16.17 -9.88
C VAL A 260 -3.11 -14.81 -10.30
N LEU A 261 -4.14 -14.33 -9.59
CA LEU A 261 -4.85 -13.08 -9.92
C LEU A 261 -4.24 -11.84 -9.27
N HIS A 262 -3.11 -11.99 -8.56
CA HIS A 262 -2.44 -10.89 -7.87
C HIS A 262 -3.37 -10.12 -6.91
N GLN A 263 -4.16 -10.85 -6.12
CA GLN A 263 -5.07 -10.31 -5.11
C GLN A 263 -4.53 -10.59 -3.69
N ASP A 264 -4.77 -9.68 -2.76
CA ASP A 264 -4.44 -9.88 -1.35
C ASP A 264 -5.64 -10.53 -0.64
N PRO A 265 -5.48 -11.70 -0.01
CA PRO A 265 -6.57 -12.40 0.66
C PRO A 265 -6.95 -11.80 2.03
N ARG A 266 -6.23 -10.77 2.50
CA ARG A 266 -6.47 -10.15 3.81
C ARG A 266 -7.62 -9.14 3.76
N TYR A 267 -8.31 -9.03 4.90
CA TYR A 267 -9.22 -7.94 5.18
C TYR A 267 -8.42 -6.74 5.71
N PHE A 268 -8.56 -5.59 5.09
CA PHE A 268 -7.91 -4.35 5.53
C PHE A 268 -8.86 -3.59 6.45
N TYR A 269 -8.48 -3.49 7.73
CA TYR A 269 -9.28 -2.80 8.73
C TYR A 269 -9.42 -1.31 8.40
N LYS A 270 -10.68 -0.83 8.33
CA LYS A 270 -10.92 0.58 8.03
C LYS A 270 -10.70 1.47 9.25
N GLY A 271 -11.37 1.18 10.36
CA GLY A 271 -11.16 1.87 11.64
C GLY A 271 -11.65 3.30 11.72
N SER A 272 -11.76 4.02 10.60
CA SER A 272 -12.13 5.44 10.50
C SER A 272 -13.50 5.67 9.88
N GLY A 273 -14.10 6.83 10.13
CA GLY A 273 -15.40 7.21 9.60
C GLY A 273 -16.60 6.78 10.47
N SER A 274 -17.81 7.04 9.98
CA SER A 274 -19.05 6.69 10.69
C SER A 274 -19.27 5.17 10.78
N LYS A 275 -20.04 4.73 11.79
CA LYS A 275 -20.38 3.30 11.95
C LYS A 275 -21.04 2.72 10.69
N ALA A 276 -21.93 3.47 10.04
CA ALA A 276 -22.57 3.05 8.79
C ALA A 276 -21.56 2.89 7.65
N SER A 277 -20.65 3.87 7.46
CA SER A 277 -19.59 3.79 6.44
C SER A 277 -18.67 2.58 6.64
N ARG A 278 -18.31 2.28 7.90
CA ARG A 278 -17.50 1.11 8.25
C ARG A 278 -18.25 -0.20 8.00
N ALA A 279 -19.54 -0.24 8.32
CA ALA A 279 -20.37 -1.43 8.09
C ALA A 279 -20.51 -1.73 6.58
N TRP A 280 -20.84 -0.71 5.77
CA TRP A 280 -20.90 -0.87 4.32
C TRP A 280 -19.57 -1.27 3.70
N TYR A 281 -18.48 -0.69 4.18
CA TYR A 281 -17.14 -1.10 3.76
C TYR A 281 -16.89 -2.58 4.09
N ALA A 282 -17.15 -3.02 5.31
CA ALA A 282 -16.94 -4.41 5.73
C ALA A 282 -17.75 -5.41 4.89
N ILE A 283 -19.01 -5.07 4.57
CA ILE A 283 -19.87 -5.89 3.70
C ILE A 283 -19.31 -5.91 2.27
N ALA A 284 -18.95 -4.76 1.72
CA ALA A 284 -18.41 -4.66 0.37
C ALA A 284 -17.11 -5.45 0.19
N MET A 285 -16.28 -5.55 1.24
CA MET A 285 -15.03 -6.34 1.21
C MET A 285 -15.26 -7.86 1.13
N ALA A 286 -16.48 -8.35 1.17
CA ALA A 286 -16.78 -9.73 0.81
C ALA A 286 -16.64 -9.97 -0.70
N VAL A 287 -16.93 -8.95 -1.51
CA VAL A 287 -16.91 -9.02 -2.99
C VAL A 287 -15.88 -8.09 -3.63
N ILE A 288 -15.16 -7.31 -2.83
CA ILE A 288 -14.06 -6.43 -3.25
C ILE A 288 -12.80 -6.84 -2.51
N ALA A 289 -11.67 -6.87 -3.20
CA ALA A 289 -10.35 -7.17 -2.64
C ALA A 289 -9.33 -6.11 -3.07
N LYS A 290 -8.26 -6.01 -2.31
CA LYS A 290 -7.09 -5.21 -2.68
C LYS A 290 -6.17 -6.06 -3.56
N GLY A 291 -5.70 -5.50 -4.67
CA GLY A 291 -4.68 -6.14 -5.48
C GLY A 291 -3.28 -5.95 -4.89
N ASP A 292 -2.32 -6.78 -5.32
CA ASP A 292 -0.90 -6.63 -4.95
C ASP A 292 -0.32 -5.28 -5.41
N ASN A 293 -0.98 -4.61 -6.36
CA ASN A 293 -0.67 -3.24 -6.81
C ASN A 293 -1.32 -2.14 -5.95
N GLY A 294 -1.96 -2.49 -4.85
CA GLY A 294 -2.65 -1.57 -3.94
C GLY A 294 -4.02 -1.06 -4.41
N ARG A 295 -4.47 -1.43 -5.62
CA ARG A 295 -5.77 -0.99 -6.17
C ARG A 295 -6.91 -1.92 -5.75
N TRP A 296 -8.09 -1.35 -5.56
CA TRP A 296 -9.31 -2.10 -5.29
C TRP A 296 -9.87 -2.72 -6.57
N GLN A 297 -10.33 -3.96 -6.49
CA GLN A 297 -10.87 -4.72 -7.61
C GLN A 297 -11.91 -5.75 -7.11
N PRO A 298 -12.78 -6.29 -7.99
CA PRO A 298 -13.68 -7.37 -7.60
C PRO A 298 -12.91 -8.56 -7.03
N ASN A 299 -13.44 -9.18 -5.98
CA ASN A 299 -12.79 -10.30 -5.29
C ASN A 299 -12.98 -11.61 -6.05
N TYR A 300 -12.37 -11.69 -7.24
CA TYR A 300 -12.43 -12.89 -8.08
C TYR A 300 -11.89 -14.13 -7.37
N SER A 301 -10.90 -13.94 -6.48
CA SER A 301 -10.29 -15.03 -5.75
C SER A 301 -11.25 -15.68 -4.76
N HIS A 302 -11.96 -14.89 -3.97
CA HIS A 302 -12.93 -15.42 -3.01
C HIS A 302 -14.12 -16.05 -3.73
N VAL A 303 -14.77 -15.30 -4.64
CA VAL A 303 -15.94 -15.80 -5.38
C VAL A 303 -15.59 -17.03 -6.21
N GLY A 304 -14.46 -17.00 -6.93
CA GLY A 304 -14.00 -18.14 -7.71
C GLY A 304 -13.62 -19.34 -6.83
N GLY A 305 -13.02 -19.09 -5.67
CA GLY A 305 -12.67 -20.13 -4.69
C GLY A 305 -13.90 -20.82 -4.11
N SER A 306 -14.93 -20.05 -3.74
CA SER A 306 -16.19 -20.57 -3.22
C SER A 306 -16.95 -21.39 -4.27
N LEU A 307 -17.02 -20.89 -5.52
CA LEU A 307 -17.62 -21.63 -6.64
C LEU A 307 -16.84 -22.91 -6.97
N ALA A 308 -15.51 -22.85 -6.99
CA ALA A 308 -14.69 -24.03 -7.25
C ALA A 308 -14.79 -25.04 -6.09
N GLY A 309 -14.80 -24.58 -4.85
CA GLY A 309 -15.02 -25.42 -3.68
C GLY A 309 -16.36 -26.13 -3.74
N GLY A 310 -17.47 -25.39 -3.99
CA GLY A 310 -18.80 -25.96 -4.14
C GLY A 310 -18.94 -26.89 -5.35
N ALA A 311 -18.21 -26.66 -6.45
CA ALA A 311 -18.17 -27.59 -7.57
C ALA A 311 -17.46 -28.90 -7.20
N ILE A 312 -16.35 -28.83 -6.47
CA ILE A 312 -15.58 -30.00 -6.00
C ILE A 312 -16.37 -30.76 -4.93
N SER A 313 -17.13 -30.08 -4.07
CA SER A 313 -17.95 -30.70 -3.04
C SER A 313 -18.97 -31.70 -3.61
N ASN A 314 -19.45 -31.47 -4.83
CA ASN A 314 -20.31 -32.39 -5.55
C ASN A 314 -19.69 -33.78 -5.76
N LEU A 315 -18.39 -33.96 -5.65
CA LEU A 315 -17.74 -35.25 -5.82
C LEU A 315 -17.99 -36.19 -4.64
N TYR A 316 -18.15 -35.65 -3.42
CA TYR A 316 -18.24 -36.45 -2.19
C TYR A 316 -19.53 -36.25 -1.38
N HIS A 317 -20.32 -35.22 -1.67
CA HIS A 317 -21.65 -35.09 -1.06
C HIS A 317 -22.62 -36.16 -1.56
N PRO A 318 -23.71 -36.51 -0.81
CA PRO A 318 -24.70 -37.47 -1.23
C PRO A 318 -25.33 -37.13 -2.56
N ALA A 319 -25.60 -38.15 -3.40
CA ALA A 319 -26.08 -37.95 -4.77
C ALA A 319 -27.34 -37.09 -4.87
N GLY A 320 -28.27 -37.21 -3.91
CA GLY A 320 -29.49 -36.40 -3.87
C GLY A 320 -29.30 -34.91 -3.57
N ASN A 321 -28.10 -34.51 -3.17
CA ASN A 321 -27.77 -33.11 -2.82
C ASN A 321 -26.81 -32.46 -3.82
N ARG A 322 -26.35 -33.21 -4.82
CA ARG A 322 -25.41 -32.73 -5.85
C ARG A 322 -26.09 -31.85 -6.90
N GLY A 323 -25.30 -31.02 -7.55
CA GLY A 323 -25.76 -30.22 -8.69
C GLY A 323 -25.35 -28.76 -8.59
N ILE A 324 -25.70 -27.98 -9.60
CA ILE A 324 -25.41 -26.55 -9.68
C ILE A 324 -26.00 -25.78 -8.46
N GLY A 325 -27.19 -26.23 -7.98
CA GLY A 325 -27.83 -25.62 -6.81
C GLY A 325 -26.97 -25.68 -5.57
N LEU A 326 -26.31 -26.81 -5.26
CA LEU A 326 -25.38 -26.93 -4.15
C LEU A 326 -24.20 -25.94 -4.32
N THR A 327 -23.58 -25.93 -5.49
CA THR A 327 -22.45 -25.03 -5.78
C THR A 327 -22.80 -23.56 -5.60
N ILE A 328 -23.96 -23.12 -6.06
CA ILE A 328 -24.40 -21.73 -5.92
C ILE A 328 -24.79 -21.41 -4.47
N ASP A 329 -25.52 -22.32 -3.80
CA ASP A 329 -25.90 -22.14 -2.40
C ASP A 329 -24.68 -22.04 -1.49
N ASP A 330 -23.67 -22.91 -1.68
CA ASP A 330 -22.40 -22.88 -0.94
C ASP A 330 -21.64 -21.57 -1.17
N ALA A 331 -21.52 -21.12 -2.41
CA ALA A 331 -20.84 -19.87 -2.74
C ALA A 331 -21.54 -18.64 -2.14
N LEU A 332 -22.87 -18.60 -2.13
CA LEU A 332 -23.64 -17.52 -1.52
C LEU A 332 -23.52 -17.53 0.02
N ILE A 333 -23.58 -18.71 0.63
CA ILE A 333 -23.44 -18.87 2.09
C ILE A 333 -22.03 -18.45 2.53
N ASP A 334 -20.99 -18.89 1.79
CA ASP A 334 -19.61 -18.52 2.09
C ASP A 334 -19.37 -16.99 1.94
N THR A 335 -19.90 -16.39 0.87
CA THR A 335 -19.81 -14.93 0.67
C THR A 335 -20.54 -14.15 1.76
N ALA A 336 -21.74 -14.60 2.16
CA ALA A 336 -22.48 -13.98 3.26
C ALA A 336 -21.77 -14.17 4.61
N GLY A 337 -21.19 -15.34 4.85
CA GLY A 337 -20.36 -15.65 6.00
C GLY A 337 -19.11 -14.76 6.05
N ASN A 338 -18.46 -14.53 4.91
CA ASN A 338 -17.33 -13.61 4.82
C ASN A 338 -17.74 -12.17 5.14
N ALA A 339 -18.88 -11.69 4.64
CA ALA A 339 -19.40 -10.37 4.98
C ALA A 339 -19.66 -10.23 6.49
N ALA A 340 -20.29 -11.22 7.10
CA ALA A 340 -20.53 -11.24 8.55
C ALA A 340 -19.21 -11.25 9.35
N ASN A 341 -18.24 -12.06 8.92
CA ASN A 341 -16.92 -12.11 9.54
C ASN A 341 -16.17 -10.78 9.40
N ASN A 342 -16.28 -10.10 8.27
CA ASN A 342 -15.71 -8.77 8.07
C ASN A 342 -16.35 -7.72 9.00
N LEU A 343 -17.64 -7.79 9.28
CA LEU A 343 -18.29 -6.95 10.29
C LEU A 343 -17.72 -7.21 11.68
N ILE A 344 -17.51 -8.48 12.04
CA ILE A 344 -16.90 -8.86 13.32
C ILE A 344 -15.46 -8.31 13.39
N ARG A 345 -14.67 -8.45 12.34
CA ARG A 345 -13.31 -7.90 12.23
C ARG A 345 -13.30 -6.38 12.38
N GLU A 346 -14.25 -5.70 11.76
CA GLU A 346 -14.31 -4.24 11.77
C GLU A 346 -14.73 -3.65 13.12
N PHE A 347 -15.65 -4.30 13.85
CA PHE A 347 -16.23 -3.71 15.05
C PHE A 347 -15.79 -4.34 16.36
N LEU A 348 -15.48 -5.63 16.34
CA LEU A 348 -15.21 -6.40 17.56
C LEU A 348 -13.73 -6.79 17.69
N LEU A 349 -13.13 -7.40 16.66
CA LEU A 349 -11.84 -8.07 16.82
C LEU A 349 -10.72 -7.12 17.23
N ARG A 350 -10.70 -5.88 16.73
CA ARG A 350 -9.65 -4.90 17.10
C ARG A 350 -9.56 -4.67 18.61
N ARG A 351 -10.69 -4.76 19.32
CA ARG A 351 -10.76 -4.49 20.76
C ARG A 351 -10.29 -5.66 21.61
N VAL A 352 -10.39 -6.87 21.09
CA VAL A 352 -10.11 -8.13 21.80
C VAL A 352 -8.87 -8.86 21.24
N THR A 353 -8.16 -8.26 20.27
CA THR A 353 -6.91 -8.78 19.71
C THR A 353 -5.72 -8.09 20.39
N PRO A 354 -4.93 -8.81 21.20
CA PRO A 354 -3.66 -8.29 21.73
C PRO A 354 -2.60 -8.17 20.64
N ASN A 355 -1.49 -7.50 20.97
CA ASN A 355 -0.31 -7.38 20.12
C ASN A 355 -0.53 -6.67 18.77
N VAL A 356 -1.59 -5.88 18.63
CA VAL A 356 -1.75 -5.03 17.45
C VAL A 356 -0.83 -3.82 17.62
N PRO A 357 0.12 -3.57 16.70
CA PRO A 357 1.03 -2.45 16.80
C PRO A 357 0.30 -1.11 16.95
N TYR A 358 0.84 -0.20 17.76
CA TYR A 358 0.20 1.10 18.04
C TYR A 358 0.02 1.98 16.80
N TYR A 359 0.90 1.80 15.80
CA TYR A 359 0.85 2.51 14.51
C TYR A 359 -0.16 1.89 13.53
N ALA A 360 -0.61 0.65 13.76
CA ALA A 360 -1.54 -0.06 12.90
C ALA A 360 -2.99 0.35 13.23
N LYS A 361 -3.41 1.50 12.72
CA LYS A 361 -4.71 2.13 13.05
C LYS A 361 -5.79 1.94 11.98
N GLY A 362 -5.47 1.24 10.88
CA GLY A 362 -6.34 1.09 9.73
C GLY A 362 -6.18 2.23 8.72
N GLN A 363 -7.29 2.64 8.09
CA GLN A 363 -7.29 3.72 7.12
C GLN A 363 -6.91 5.06 7.79
N PRO A 364 -5.95 5.81 7.23
CA PRO A 364 -5.54 7.13 7.73
C PRO A 364 -6.65 8.18 7.61
#